data_cb843b75e9ffad5dea18fc7e7c1af3e9
#
_entry.id   cb843b75e9ffad5dea18fc7e7c1af3e9
#
_cell.length_a   1.000
_cell.length_b   1.000
_cell.length_c   1.000
_cell.angle_alpha   90.00
_cell.angle_beta   90.00
_cell.angle_gamma   90.00
#
_symmetry.space_group_name_H-M   'P 1'
#
loop_
_entity.id
_entity.type
_entity.pdbx_description
1 polymer ?
#
loop_
_entity_poly.entity_id
_entity_poly.type
_entity_poly.pdbx_seq_one_letter_code
_entity_poly.pdbx_strand_id
1 'polypeptide(L)'
;MALIEGIHAREILDSRGNPTVEVEVMLEDGTFQSAAVPSGASTGQFEAAERRDGDSGRYQGKGVEQAVEAVIEEIGPRLLGEEASEQRLIDADMIALDGTDNKSELGANAVLGVSLAVAKAAAMSAGLPLFRYVGGPNAHVLPVPMMNILNGGSHADSNVDIQEFMIAPVGAPSFREALRWGTEVYHALKAVLKEKGLSTGLGDEGGFAPNLESNRAALDLIAEAVEKAGYTLGKDIALALDVAASEFAEGGSYTFEGEQRTAEQMVAYYTELVDAYPLVSIEDPLDEEDWEGWKAMTAALGDRVQMVGDDLFVTNPTRLQRGVEEKAGNALLVKVNQIGSLTEALDAVALATRHGFSSMMSHRSGETEDVTIAHLAVATNCGQIKTGAPARSERVAKYNELLRIEEELDDAAVYAGAAAFPRFKGGA
;
A
#
# COMPACT_ATOMS: atom_id res chain seq x y z
N MET A 1 18.06 -8.04 -26.28
CA MET A 1 17.78 -8.26 -24.86
C MET A 1 19.11 -8.17 -24.17
N ALA A 2 19.17 -7.50 -23.04
CA ALA A 2 20.42 -7.14 -22.41
C ALA A 2 20.66 -8.00 -21.16
N LEU A 3 21.90 -8.47 -21.01
CA LEU A 3 22.33 -9.27 -19.88
C LEU A 3 22.70 -8.34 -18.70
N ILE A 4 22.57 -8.84 -17.49
CA ILE A 4 23.00 -8.14 -16.29
C ILE A 4 24.53 -8.11 -16.26
N GLU A 5 25.12 -6.90 -16.33
CA GLU A 5 26.57 -6.69 -16.27
C GLU A 5 27.06 -6.38 -14.85
N GLY A 6 26.20 -5.74 -14.04
CA GLY A 6 26.54 -5.38 -12.66
C GLY A 6 25.35 -5.13 -11.79
N ILE A 7 25.47 -5.47 -10.51
CA ILE A 7 24.53 -5.16 -9.46
C ILE A 7 25.29 -4.51 -8.30
N HIS A 8 24.79 -3.40 -7.80
CA HIS A 8 25.33 -2.69 -6.65
C HIS A 8 24.21 -2.33 -5.68
N ALA A 9 24.52 -2.22 -4.41
CA ALA A 9 23.57 -1.78 -3.40
C ALA A 9 24.21 -0.79 -2.43
N ARG A 10 23.37 0.01 -1.81
CA ARG A 10 23.75 0.92 -0.74
C ARG A 10 22.65 1.08 0.29
N GLU A 11 23.05 1.53 1.46
CA GLU A 11 22.14 2.02 2.48
C GLU A 11 21.75 3.46 2.18
N ILE A 12 20.44 3.76 2.16
CA ILE A 12 19.86 5.10 2.09
C ILE A 12 18.92 5.31 3.26
N LEU A 13 18.32 6.50 3.41
CA LEU A 13 17.34 6.78 4.45
C LEU A 13 15.91 6.79 3.89
N ASP A 14 14.99 6.20 4.65
CA ASP A 14 13.56 6.31 4.42
C ASP A 14 12.97 7.64 4.95
N SER A 15 11.68 7.87 4.74
CA SER A 15 10.95 9.08 5.15
C SER A 15 10.89 9.31 6.67
N ARG A 16 11.25 8.29 7.46
CA ARG A 16 11.35 8.36 8.93
C ARG A 16 12.80 8.54 9.40
N GLY A 17 13.77 8.60 8.47
CA GLY A 17 15.19 8.67 8.78
C GLY A 17 15.80 7.34 9.23
N ASN A 18 15.12 6.22 8.98
CA ASN A 18 15.68 4.88 9.19
C ASN A 18 16.39 4.40 7.92
N PRO A 19 17.47 3.60 8.06
CA PRO A 19 18.12 2.99 6.91
C PRO A 19 17.20 2.06 6.12
N THR A 20 17.35 2.06 4.80
CA THR A 20 16.77 1.09 3.88
C THR A 20 17.71 0.81 2.72
N VAL A 21 17.39 -0.19 1.89
CA VAL A 21 18.25 -0.65 0.78
C VAL A 21 17.84 0.04 -0.52
N GLU A 22 18.83 0.58 -1.25
CA GLU A 22 18.72 0.91 -2.66
C GLU A 22 19.62 -0.01 -3.47
N VAL A 23 19.08 -0.60 -4.53
CA VAL A 23 19.80 -1.48 -5.46
C VAL A 23 19.90 -0.82 -6.82
N GLU A 24 21.05 -0.92 -7.44
CA GLU A 24 21.34 -0.47 -8.81
C GLU A 24 21.68 -1.68 -9.68
N VAL A 25 21.10 -1.70 -10.89
CA VAL A 25 21.37 -2.73 -11.92
C VAL A 25 21.86 -2.05 -13.18
N MET A 26 22.98 -2.54 -13.72
CA MET A 26 23.56 -2.16 -15.00
C MET A 26 23.47 -3.33 -15.97
N LEU A 27 23.06 -3.04 -17.20
CA LEU A 27 22.96 -4.01 -18.30
C LEU A 27 24.06 -3.78 -19.35
N GLU A 28 24.38 -4.80 -20.13
CA GLU A 28 25.43 -4.76 -21.19
C GLU A 28 25.19 -3.70 -22.28
N ASP A 29 23.94 -3.27 -22.48
CA ASP A 29 23.62 -2.20 -23.42
C ASP A 29 23.84 -0.78 -22.85
N GLY A 30 24.35 -0.68 -21.62
CA GLY A 30 24.58 0.55 -20.89
C GLY A 30 23.36 1.08 -20.14
N THR A 31 22.25 0.36 -20.13
CA THR A 31 21.08 0.70 -19.34
C THR A 31 21.42 0.61 -17.84
N PHE A 32 20.99 1.62 -17.09
CA PHE A 32 21.23 1.70 -15.65
C PHE A 32 19.92 2.13 -14.95
N GLN A 33 19.51 1.37 -13.95
CA GLN A 33 18.31 1.68 -13.15
C GLN A 33 18.50 1.35 -11.67
N SER A 34 17.75 2.03 -10.83
CA SER A 34 17.73 1.77 -9.38
C SER A 34 16.33 1.56 -8.85
N ALA A 35 16.25 0.86 -7.72
CA ALA A 35 15.05 0.72 -6.92
C ALA A 35 15.38 0.84 -5.44
N ALA A 36 14.54 1.58 -4.70
CA ALA A 36 14.65 1.71 -3.26
C ALA A 36 13.48 0.98 -2.57
N VAL A 37 13.78 0.27 -1.49
CA VAL A 37 12.84 -0.61 -0.80
C VAL A 37 12.13 0.14 0.32
N PRO A 38 10.78 0.11 0.40
CA PRO A 38 10.04 0.67 1.52
C PRO A 38 10.11 -0.24 2.77
N SER A 39 9.80 0.33 3.94
CA SER A 39 9.82 -0.38 5.22
C SER A 39 8.58 -0.06 6.08
N GLY A 40 7.96 -1.04 6.73
CA GLY A 40 6.82 -0.84 7.62
C GLY A 40 7.18 -0.29 9.01
N ALA A 41 6.24 0.40 9.66
CA ALA A 41 6.29 0.70 11.09
C ALA A 41 5.69 -0.46 11.90
N SER A 42 4.44 -0.83 11.57
CA SER A 42 3.80 -2.07 11.95
C SER A 42 4.09 -3.13 10.88
N THR A 43 4.23 -4.37 11.28
CA THR A 43 4.48 -5.50 10.37
C THR A 43 3.60 -6.67 10.78
N GLY A 44 2.85 -7.22 9.83
CA GLY A 44 2.10 -8.46 10.02
C GLY A 44 3.04 -9.62 10.39
N GLN A 45 2.59 -10.50 11.24
CA GLN A 45 3.39 -11.63 11.75
C GLN A 45 3.93 -12.53 10.63
N PHE A 46 3.26 -12.56 9.49
CA PHE A 46 3.56 -13.45 8.37
C PHE A 46 4.25 -12.76 7.19
N GLU A 47 4.69 -11.52 7.35
CA GLU A 47 5.49 -10.83 6.33
C GLU A 47 6.84 -11.53 6.12
N ALA A 48 7.37 -11.42 4.90
CA ALA A 48 8.74 -11.82 4.61
C ALA A 48 9.74 -10.99 5.45
N ALA A 49 10.84 -11.62 5.83
CA ALA A 49 11.78 -11.07 6.79
C ALA A 49 12.58 -9.89 6.22
N GLU A 50 12.39 -8.71 6.76
CA GLU A 50 13.28 -7.56 6.52
C GLU A 50 14.58 -7.77 7.30
N ARG A 51 15.73 -7.88 6.61
CA ARG A 51 17.01 -8.09 7.26
C ARG A 51 17.54 -6.79 7.83
N ARG A 52 17.74 -6.76 9.14
CA ARG A 52 18.32 -5.66 9.91
C ARG A 52 19.58 -6.13 10.64
N ASP A 53 20.57 -5.25 10.80
CA ASP A 53 21.87 -5.60 11.38
C ASP A 53 21.79 -5.95 12.86
N GLY A 54 20.86 -5.35 13.61
CA GLY A 54 20.70 -5.57 15.05
C GLY A 54 21.80 -4.93 15.92
N ASP A 55 22.76 -4.24 15.31
CA ASP A 55 23.82 -3.53 16.05
C ASP A 55 23.28 -2.24 16.66
N SER A 56 23.03 -2.24 17.96
CA SER A 56 22.52 -1.08 18.70
C SER A 56 23.42 0.16 18.65
N GLY A 57 24.69 -0.01 18.34
CA GLY A 57 25.66 1.08 18.18
C GLY A 57 25.53 1.85 16.87
N ARG A 58 24.80 1.29 15.89
CA ARG A 58 24.60 1.87 14.57
C ARG A 58 23.10 1.90 14.24
N TYR A 59 22.55 3.11 13.97
CA TYR A 59 21.13 3.32 13.70
C TYR A 59 20.16 2.62 14.70
N GLN A 60 20.59 2.48 15.96
CA GLN A 60 19.79 1.82 17.01
C GLN A 60 19.38 0.37 16.66
N GLY A 61 20.22 -0.35 15.93
CA GLY A 61 19.96 -1.71 15.46
C GLY A 61 19.22 -1.81 14.11
N LYS A 62 18.83 -0.68 13.51
CA LYS A 62 18.04 -0.63 12.27
C LYS A 62 18.90 -0.57 10.99
N GLY A 63 20.22 -0.66 11.07
CA GLY A 63 21.11 -0.72 9.90
C GLY A 63 20.72 -1.84 8.94
N VAL A 64 21.13 -1.74 7.67
CA VAL A 64 20.85 -2.71 6.60
C VAL A 64 22.12 -3.13 5.85
N GLU A 65 23.30 -2.99 6.48
CA GLU A 65 24.58 -3.38 5.85
C GLU A 65 24.60 -4.85 5.46
N GLN A 66 24.07 -5.75 6.30
CA GLN A 66 23.99 -7.18 5.96
C GLN A 66 23.09 -7.46 4.75
N ALA A 67 22.01 -6.71 4.55
CA ALA A 67 21.18 -6.82 3.35
C ALA A 67 21.91 -6.28 2.11
N VAL A 68 22.66 -5.18 2.26
CA VAL A 68 23.52 -4.63 1.20
C VAL A 68 24.62 -5.63 0.83
N GLU A 69 25.29 -6.25 1.81
CA GLU A 69 26.29 -7.30 1.60
C GLU A 69 25.70 -8.51 0.87
N ALA A 70 24.49 -8.96 1.25
CA ALA A 70 23.79 -10.06 0.58
C ALA A 70 23.55 -9.75 -0.91
N VAL A 71 23.20 -8.51 -1.25
CA VAL A 71 23.06 -8.10 -2.66
C VAL A 71 24.40 -8.16 -3.39
N ILE A 72 25.47 -7.63 -2.79
CA ILE A 72 26.77 -7.49 -3.46
C ILE A 72 27.54 -8.82 -3.55
N GLU A 73 27.54 -9.60 -2.46
CA GLU A 73 28.40 -10.76 -2.33
C GLU A 73 27.72 -12.09 -2.71
N GLU A 74 26.37 -12.15 -2.66
CA GLU A 74 25.63 -13.38 -2.90
C GLU A 74 24.72 -13.28 -4.14
N ILE A 75 23.77 -12.32 -4.16
CA ILE A 75 22.80 -12.18 -5.26
C ILE A 75 23.49 -11.71 -6.54
N GLY A 76 24.30 -10.64 -6.46
CA GLY A 76 24.96 -10.05 -7.62
C GLY A 76 25.78 -11.08 -8.41
N PRO A 77 26.76 -11.80 -7.82
CA PRO A 77 27.51 -12.82 -8.52
C PRO A 77 26.68 -13.94 -9.13
N ARG A 78 25.52 -14.27 -8.52
CA ARG A 78 24.60 -15.30 -9.03
C ARG A 78 23.89 -14.88 -10.31
N LEU A 79 23.56 -13.59 -10.43
CA LEU A 79 22.75 -13.06 -11.52
C LEU A 79 23.56 -12.43 -12.67
N LEU A 80 24.89 -12.29 -12.54
CA LEU A 80 25.73 -11.78 -13.63
C LEU A 80 25.62 -12.67 -14.88
N GLY A 81 25.33 -12.04 -16.03
CA GLY A 81 25.14 -12.70 -17.31
C GLY A 81 23.75 -13.28 -17.54
N GLU A 82 22.85 -13.20 -16.55
CA GLU A 82 21.45 -13.57 -16.74
C GLU A 82 20.71 -12.51 -17.57
N GLU A 83 19.67 -12.91 -18.28
CA GLU A 83 18.87 -12.03 -19.12
C GLU A 83 17.87 -11.24 -18.26
N ALA A 84 17.99 -9.91 -18.23
CA ALA A 84 17.16 -9.04 -17.39
C ALA A 84 15.65 -9.13 -17.69
N SER A 85 15.23 -9.56 -18.88
CA SER A 85 13.82 -9.73 -19.25
C SER A 85 13.19 -10.99 -18.66
N GLU A 86 13.96 -11.93 -18.13
CA GLU A 86 13.48 -13.19 -17.56
C GLU A 86 13.14 -13.03 -16.05
N GLN A 87 12.34 -12.00 -15.72
CA GLN A 87 12.00 -11.62 -14.34
C GLN A 87 11.65 -12.82 -13.44
N ARG A 88 10.80 -13.72 -13.93
CA ARG A 88 10.34 -14.86 -13.13
C ARG A 88 11.45 -15.85 -12.82
N LEU A 89 12.42 -16.02 -13.71
CA LEU A 89 13.58 -16.88 -13.48
C LEU A 89 14.55 -16.23 -12.50
N ILE A 90 14.77 -14.91 -12.65
CA ILE A 90 15.62 -14.13 -11.73
C ILE A 90 15.05 -14.17 -10.30
N ASP A 91 13.76 -13.90 -10.14
CA ASP A 91 13.12 -13.94 -8.82
C ASP A 91 13.14 -15.37 -8.23
N ALA A 92 12.91 -16.40 -9.05
CA ALA A 92 13.00 -17.80 -8.61
C ALA A 92 14.42 -18.20 -8.19
N ASP A 93 15.45 -17.73 -8.89
CA ASP A 93 16.85 -17.96 -8.54
C ASP A 93 17.21 -17.32 -7.19
N MET A 94 16.76 -16.10 -6.94
CA MET A 94 16.99 -15.41 -5.66
C MET A 94 16.25 -16.11 -4.51
N ILE A 95 15.00 -16.53 -4.72
CA ILE A 95 14.21 -17.28 -3.73
C ILE A 95 14.89 -18.63 -3.41
N ALA A 96 15.39 -19.33 -4.43
CA ALA A 96 16.11 -20.59 -4.26
C ALA A 96 17.48 -20.39 -3.56
N LEU A 97 18.14 -19.25 -3.78
CA LEU A 97 19.40 -18.90 -3.11
C LEU A 97 19.16 -18.63 -1.62
N ASP A 98 18.10 -17.92 -1.26
CA ASP A 98 17.69 -17.72 0.14
C ASP A 98 17.34 -19.03 0.82
N GLY A 99 16.54 -19.88 0.18
CA GLY A 99 16.19 -21.22 0.63
C GLY A 99 15.29 -21.31 1.87
N THR A 100 14.80 -20.19 2.38
CA THR A 100 13.84 -20.13 3.50
C THR A 100 12.45 -19.72 3.03
N ASP A 101 11.42 -20.07 3.81
CA ASP A 101 10.03 -19.76 3.44
C ASP A 101 9.71 -18.25 3.45
N ASN A 102 10.46 -17.47 4.25
CA ASN A 102 10.21 -16.04 4.48
C ASN A 102 11.38 -15.13 4.10
N LYS A 103 12.35 -15.62 3.33
CA LYS A 103 13.53 -14.86 2.88
C LYS A 103 14.42 -14.32 4.03
N SER A 104 14.56 -15.11 5.11
CA SER A 104 15.29 -14.67 6.30
C SER A 104 16.83 -14.75 6.17
N GLU A 105 17.36 -15.49 5.19
CA GLU A 105 18.82 -15.59 4.97
C GLU A 105 19.37 -14.37 4.24
N LEU A 106 18.82 -14.02 3.08
CA LEU A 106 19.25 -12.85 2.30
C LEU A 106 18.57 -11.57 2.77
N GLY A 107 17.32 -11.68 3.21
CA GLY A 107 16.42 -10.59 3.53
C GLY A 107 15.48 -10.24 2.38
N ALA A 108 14.20 -10.11 2.68
CA ALA A 108 13.20 -9.70 1.70
C ALA A 108 13.50 -8.32 1.10
N ASN A 109 14.12 -7.42 1.86
CA ASN A 109 14.56 -6.10 1.38
C ASN A 109 15.70 -6.22 0.34
N ALA A 110 16.65 -7.12 0.51
CA ALA A 110 17.70 -7.39 -0.49
C ALA A 110 17.10 -7.97 -1.78
N VAL A 111 16.30 -9.03 -1.65
CA VAL A 111 15.65 -9.70 -2.79
C VAL A 111 14.74 -8.74 -3.57
N LEU A 112 13.88 -7.99 -2.88
CA LEU A 112 12.98 -7.04 -3.53
C LEU A 112 13.72 -5.91 -4.23
N GLY A 113 14.78 -5.37 -3.61
CA GLY A 113 15.57 -4.30 -4.22
C GLY A 113 16.12 -4.73 -5.59
N VAL A 114 16.68 -5.94 -5.68
CA VAL A 114 17.17 -6.50 -6.95
C VAL A 114 16.03 -6.77 -7.91
N SER A 115 14.95 -7.41 -7.45
CA SER A 115 13.78 -7.74 -8.27
C SER A 115 13.20 -6.51 -8.99
N LEU A 116 13.01 -5.41 -8.25
CA LEU A 116 12.47 -4.16 -8.80
C LEU A 116 13.48 -3.43 -9.70
N ALA A 117 14.76 -3.39 -9.33
CA ALA A 117 15.80 -2.74 -10.14
C ALA A 117 15.98 -3.44 -11.49
N VAL A 118 15.96 -4.79 -11.51
CA VAL A 118 15.99 -5.59 -12.74
C VAL A 118 14.79 -5.30 -13.62
N ALA A 119 13.57 -5.30 -13.06
CA ALA A 119 12.36 -4.98 -13.82
C ALA A 119 12.42 -3.59 -14.49
N LYS A 120 12.90 -2.58 -13.74
CA LYS A 120 13.10 -1.22 -14.27
C LYS A 120 14.17 -1.17 -15.37
N ALA A 121 15.30 -1.86 -15.17
CA ALA A 121 16.37 -1.92 -16.17
C ALA A 121 15.89 -2.62 -17.45
N ALA A 122 15.21 -3.75 -17.32
CA ALA A 122 14.64 -4.47 -18.45
C ALA A 122 13.59 -3.64 -19.23
N ALA A 123 12.72 -2.92 -18.50
CA ALA A 123 11.75 -2.00 -19.12
C ALA A 123 12.45 -0.90 -19.92
N MET A 124 13.47 -0.26 -19.36
CA MET A 124 14.22 0.80 -20.01
C MET A 124 15.00 0.28 -21.23
N SER A 125 15.66 -0.88 -21.12
CA SER A 125 16.35 -1.55 -22.23
C SER A 125 15.39 -1.90 -23.37
N ALA A 126 14.14 -2.24 -23.03
CA ALA A 126 13.07 -2.47 -24.02
C ALA A 126 12.48 -1.18 -24.61
N GLY A 127 12.87 0.00 -24.13
CA GLY A 127 12.32 1.30 -24.53
C GLY A 127 10.86 1.50 -24.11
N LEU A 128 10.45 0.87 -23.00
CA LEU A 128 9.09 0.93 -22.48
C LEU A 128 9.07 1.53 -21.07
N PRO A 129 8.05 2.32 -20.71
CA PRO A 129 7.82 2.67 -19.30
C PRO A 129 7.45 1.40 -18.51
N LEU A 130 7.78 1.38 -17.22
CA LEU A 130 7.62 0.19 -16.39
C LEU A 130 6.18 -0.35 -16.39
N PHE A 131 5.17 0.52 -16.35
CA PHE A 131 3.77 0.08 -16.36
C PHE A 131 3.38 -0.69 -17.64
N ARG A 132 3.93 -0.30 -18.80
CA ARG A 132 3.70 -1.01 -20.08
C ARG A 132 4.53 -2.28 -20.17
N TYR A 133 5.76 -2.26 -19.65
CA TYR A 133 6.61 -3.44 -19.63
C TYR A 133 5.98 -4.58 -18.81
N VAL A 134 5.50 -4.27 -17.59
CA VAL A 134 4.88 -5.25 -16.70
C VAL A 134 3.45 -5.60 -17.13
N GLY A 135 2.63 -4.62 -17.47
CA GLY A 135 1.19 -4.80 -17.72
C GLY A 135 0.83 -5.02 -19.19
N GLY A 136 1.79 -4.84 -20.09
CA GLY A 136 1.57 -4.96 -21.55
C GLY A 136 0.70 -3.85 -22.13
N PRO A 137 0.19 -4.03 -23.37
CA PRO A 137 -0.55 -2.99 -24.09
C PRO A 137 -1.90 -2.64 -23.45
N ASN A 138 -2.41 -3.49 -22.55
CA ASN A 138 -3.70 -3.27 -21.87
C ASN A 138 -3.57 -2.48 -20.54
N ALA A 139 -2.37 -2.09 -20.14
CA ALA A 139 -2.14 -1.25 -18.95
C ALA A 139 -2.56 0.20 -19.25
N HIS A 140 -3.74 0.64 -18.77
CA HIS A 140 -4.32 1.95 -19.11
C HIS A 140 -5.26 2.50 -18.02
N VAL A 141 -5.53 1.76 -16.94
CA VAL A 141 -6.45 2.20 -15.91
C VAL A 141 -5.70 2.96 -14.82
N LEU A 142 -6.02 4.25 -14.68
CA LEU A 142 -5.54 5.09 -13.58
C LEU A 142 -6.31 4.76 -12.31
N PRO A 143 -5.62 4.48 -11.19
CA PRO A 143 -6.25 4.09 -9.94
C PRO A 143 -6.94 5.26 -9.24
N VAL A 144 -7.99 4.95 -8.47
CA VAL A 144 -8.55 5.89 -7.48
C VAL A 144 -7.53 6.04 -6.34
N PRO A 145 -7.08 7.27 -6.03
CA PRO A 145 -6.20 7.49 -4.89
C PRO A 145 -7.00 7.45 -3.58
N MET A 146 -6.66 6.50 -2.72
CA MET A 146 -7.14 6.39 -1.35
C MET A 146 -6.22 7.26 -0.48
N MET A 147 -6.61 8.51 -0.24
CA MET A 147 -5.74 9.50 0.40
C MET A 147 -5.96 9.52 1.91
N ASN A 148 -4.98 9.08 2.69
CA ASN A 148 -4.99 9.15 4.15
C ASN A 148 -4.81 10.59 4.62
N ILE A 149 -5.90 11.29 4.99
CA ILE A 149 -5.87 12.70 5.36
C ILE A 149 -5.98 12.95 6.88
N LEU A 150 -6.34 11.92 7.67
CA LEU A 150 -6.34 11.98 9.13
C LEU A 150 -5.82 10.65 9.69
N ASN A 151 -4.84 10.75 10.59
CA ASN A 151 -4.14 9.63 11.21
C ASN A 151 -4.54 9.43 12.68
N GLY A 152 -4.60 8.17 13.09
CA GLY A 152 -4.68 7.70 14.46
C GLY A 152 -3.80 6.47 14.66
N GLY A 153 -4.13 5.61 15.62
CA GLY A 153 -3.40 4.38 15.91
C GLY A 153 -1.89 4.59 16.02
N SER A 154 -1.12 3.64 15.50
CA SER A 154 0.35 3.71 15.51
C SER A 154 0.95 4.76 14.55
N HIS A 155 0.15 5.36 13.65
CA HIS A 155 0.60 6.41 12.73
C HIS A 155 0.56 7.83 13.32
N ALA A 156 0.04 8.01 14.55
CA ALA A 156 -0.09 9.32 15.19
C ALA A 156 0.03 9.23 16.71
N ASP A 157 0.63 10.24 17.34
CA ASP A 157 0.55 10.44 18.78
C ASP A 157 -0.79 11.13 19.13
N SER A 158 -1.88 10.34 19.06
CA SER A 158 -3.25 10.79 19.30
C SER A 158 -4.06 9.72 20.04
N ASN A 159 -5.30 10.08 20.44
CA ASN A 159 -6.21 9.17 21.15
C ASN A 159 -7.25 8.51 20.23
N VAL A 160 -7.03 8.53 18.92
CA VAL A 160 -7.90 7.91 17.92
C VAL A 160 -7.39 6.50 17.62
N ASP A 161 -8.22 5.46 17.77
CA ASP A 161 -7.77 4.06 17.61
C ASP A 161 -7.62 3.65 16.16
N ILE A 162 -8.55 4.06 15.28
CA ILE A 162 -8.47 3.77 13.84
C ILE A 162 -7.24 4.47 13.25
N GLN A 163 -6.41 3.70 12.56
CA GLN A 163 -5.08 4.14 12.12
C GLN A 163 -5.15 5.15 10.99
N GLU A 164 -6.06 4.95 10.00
CA GLU A 164 -6.15 5.82 8.84
C GLU A 164 -7.60 6.11 8.46
N PHE A 165 -7.86 7.38 8.18
CA PHE A 165 -9.11 7.87 7.61
C PHE A 165 -8.83 8.45 6.23
N MET A 166 -9.34 7.77 5.22
CA MET A 166 -9.05 8.07 3.82
C MET A 166 -10.25 8.67 3.10
N ILE A 167 -9.96 9.52 2.12
CA ILE A 167 -10.90 9.95 1.10
C ILE A 167 -10.59 9.28 -0.24
N ALA A 168 -11.64 8.98 -1.01
CA ALA A 168 -11.57 8.41 -2.35
C ALA A 168 -12.40 9.25 -3.32
N PRO A 169 -11.78 9.99 -4.26
CA PRO A 169 -12.48 10.83 -5.23
C PRO A 169 -13.14 10.02 -6.35
N VAL A 170 -14.16 9.23 -6.01
CA VAL A 170 -14.82 8.26 -6.92
C VAL A 170 -15.60 8.91 -8.05
N GLY A 171 -16.05 10.17 -7.89
CA GLY A 171 -16.82 10.92 -8.88
C GLY A 171 -15.98 11.74 -9.86
N ALA A 172 -14.66 11.77 -9.70
CA ALA A 172 -13.80 12.57 -10.58
C ALA A 172 -13.76 12.01 -12.01
N PRO A 173 -13.64 12.89 -13.03
CA PRO A 173 -13.63 12.44 -14.43
C PRO A 173 -12.24 11.96 -14.91
N SER A 174 -11.16 12.24 -14.17
CA SER A 174 -9.78 11.89 -14.50
C SER A 174 -8.94 11.79 -13.22
N PHE A 175 -7.75 11.19 -13.33
CA PHE A 175 -6.82 11.13 -12.18
C PHE A 175 -6.37 12.53 -11.76
N ARG A 176 -6.08 13.41 -12.72
CA ARG A 176 -5.73 14.82 -12.46
C ARG A 176 -6.80 15.53 -11.62
N GLU A 177 -8.07 15.37 -11.97
CA GLU A 177 -9.17 15.97 -11.20
C GLU A 177 -9.34 15.29 -9.84
N ALA A 178 -9.17 13.96 -9.76
CA ALA A 178 -9.19 13.24 -8.49
C ALA A 178 -8.13 13.77 -7.51
N LEU A 179 -6.89 13.98 -7.98
CA LEU A 179 -5.81 14.53 -7.18
C LEU A 179 -6.11 15.98 -6.75
N ARG A 180 -6.66 16.81 -7.64
CA ARG A 180 -7.07 18.17 -7.32
C ARG A 180 -8.14 18.17 -6.22
N TRP A 181 -9.22 17.40 -6.39
CA TRP A 181 -10.30 17.31 -5.40
C TRP A 181 -9.81 16.85 -4.04
N GLY A 182 -8.99 15.78 -4.01
CA GLY A 182 -8.41 15.30 -2.76
C GLY A 182 -7.54 16.34 -2.06
N THR A 183 -6.74 17.10 -2.82
CA THR A 183 -5.90 18.18 -2.28
C THR A 183 -6.75 19.32 -1.73
N GLU A 184 -7.82 19.72 -2.42
CA GLU A 184 -8.74 20.76 -1.96
C GLU A 184 -9.46 20.34 -0.66
N VAL A 185 -9.91 19.08 -0.55
CA VAL A 185 -10.48 18.53 0.69
C VAL A 185 -9.45 18.50 1.82
N TYR A 186 -8.21 18.09 1.54
CA TYR A 186 -7.12 18.10 2.52
C TYR A 186 -6.87 19.51 3.10
N HIS A 187 -6.84 20.54 2.25
CA HIS A 187 -6.70 21.91 2.71
C HIS A 187 -7.95 22.44 3.45
N ALA A 188 -9.14 22.02 3.04
CA ALA A 188 -10.38 22.35 3.76
C ALA A 188 -10.37 21.71 5.16
N LEU A 189 -9.93 20.44 5.29
CA LEU A 189 -9.78 19.77 6.59
C LEU A 189 -8.81 20.53 7.50
N LYS A 190 -7.67 20.99 6.97
CA LYS A 190 -6.73 21.82 7.73
C LYS A 190 -7.39 23.09 8.27
N ALA A 191 -8.25 23.73 7.47
CA ALA A 191 -8.98 24.92 7.90
C ALA A 191 -10.01 24.59 8.99
N VAL A 192 -10.79 23.50 8.82
CA VAL A 192 -11.77 23.03 9.82
C VAL A 192 -11.09 22.73 11.16
N LEU A 193 -9.95 22.00 11.14
CA LEU A 193 -9.19 21.70 12.36
C LEU A 193 -8.73 22.97 13.08
N LYS A 194 -8.20 23.95 12.33
CA LYS A 194 -7.78 25.24 12.90
C LYS A 194 -8.92 26.04 13.51
N GLU A 195 -10.06 26.10 12.84
CA GLU A 195 -11.28 26.78 13.33
C GLU A 195 -11.79 26.18 14.64
N LYS A 196 -11.61 24.86 14.82
CA LYS A 196 -11.97 24.14 16.04
C LYS A 196 -10.85 24.11 17.10
N GLY A 197 -9.71 24.74 16.84
CA GLY A 197 -8.56 24.76 17.76
C GLY A 197 -7.85 23.42 17.90
N LEU A 198 -8.02 22.51 16.92
CA LEU A 198 -7.41 21.18 16.89
C LEU A 198 -6.03 21.21 16.22
N SER A 199 -5.18 20.21 16.54
CA SER A 199 -3.84 20.07 15.97
C SER A 199 -3.89 19.91 14.45
N THR A 200 -2.97 20.55 13.75
CA THR A 200 -2.68 20.32 12.32
C THR A 200 -1.26 19.75 12.12
N GLY A 201 -0.68 19.14 13.16
CA GLY A 201 0.52 18.32 13.05
C GLY A 201 0.25 17.11 12.16
N LEU A 202 1.29 16.62 11.49
CA LEU A 202 1.17 15.52 10.53
C LEU A 202 1.66 14.21 11.16
N GLY A 203 0.96 13.14 10.86
CA GLY A 203 1.42 11.77 11.07
C GLY A 203 2.44 11.30 10.02
N ASP A 204 2.86 10.05 10.11
CA ASP A 204 3.91 9.47 9.27
C ASP A 204 3.57 9.49 7.78
N GLU A 205 2.31 9.44 7.43
CA GLU A 205 1.82 9.40 6.05
C GLU A 205 1.27 10.74 5.53
N GLY A 206 1.46 11.82 6.31
CA GLY A 206 1.10 13.18 5.91
C GLY A 206 -0.34 13.58 6.24
N GLY A 207 -1.17 12.70 6.80
CA GLY A 207 -2.48 13.02 7.36
C GLY A 207 -2.35 13.82 8.67
N PHE A 208 -3.40 14.60 9.03
CA PHE A 208 -3.43 15.34 10.30
C PHE A 208 -3.64 14.38 11.47
N ALA A 209 -3.07 14.72 12.62
CA ALA A 209 -3.10 13.91 13.83
C ALA A 209 -3.70 14.67 15.03
N PRO A 210 -5.01 15.02 15.01
CA PRO A 210 -5.65 15.66 16.14
C PRO A 210 -6.04 14.66 17.22
N ASN A 211 -6.15 15.09 18.47
CA ASN A 211 -6.90 14.38 19.51
C ASN A 211 -8.39 14.65 19.33
N LEU A 212 -9.19 13.58 19.32
CA LEU A 212 -10.63 13.64 19.09
C LEU A 212 -11.39 12.89 20.19
N GLU A 213 -12.69 13.15 20.31
CA GLU A 213 -13.56 12.50 21.30
C GLU A 213 -13.88 11.03 20.95
N SER A 214 -13.85 10.67 19.68
CA SER A 214 -14.11 9.32 19.16
C SER A 214 -13.58 9.15 17.74
N ASN A 215 -13.53 7.90 17.27
CA ASN A 215 -13.22 7.61 15.86
C ASN A 215 -14.29 8.20 14.91
N ARG A 216 -15.56 8.23 15.32
CA ARG A 216 -16.66 8.84 14.56
C ARG A 216 -16.45 10.33 14.34
N ALA A 217 -15.91 11.06 15.33
CA ALA A 217 -15.62 12.48 15.21
C ALA A 217 -14.61 12.78 14.07
N ALA A 218 -13.71 11.85 13.76
CA ALA A 218 -12.81 11.98 12.61
C ALA A 218 -13.59 11.97 11.28
N LEU A 219 -14.53 11.04 11.13
CA LEU A 219 -15.39 10.96 9.93
C LEU A 219 -16.27 12.22 9.77
N ASP A 220 -16.82 12.74 10.87
CA ASP A 220 -17.62 13.97 10.88
C ASP A 220 -16.79 15.18 10.42
N LEU A 221 -15.53 15.30 10.89
CA LEU A 221 -14.62 16.36 10.47
C LEU A 221 -14.26 16.28 8.98
N ILE A 222 -14.08 15.07 8.47
CA ILE A 222 -13.80 14.85 7.04
C ILE A 222 -15.06 15.17 6.21
N ALA A 223 -16.24 14.76 6.67
CA ALA A 223 -17.51 15.09 6.00
C ALA A 223 -17.70 16.62 5.91
N GLU A 224 -17.46 17.34 6.99
CA GLU A 224 -17.49 18.81 7.01
C GLU A 224 -16.47 19.42 6.04
N ALA A 225 -15.26 18.83 5.96
CA ALA A 225 -14.23 19.30 5.05
C ALA A 225 -14.58 19.06 3.57
N VAL A 226 -15.21 17.93 3.24
CA VAL A 226 -15.71 17.61 1.89
C VAL A 226 -16.75 18.64 1.46
N GLU A 227 -17.73 18.92 2.33
CA GLU A 227 -18.77 19.93 2.06
C GLU A 227 -18.15 21.34 1.92
N LYS A 228 -17.24 21.70 2.81
CA LYS A 228 -16.54 23.01 2.78
C LYS A 228 -15.70 23.17 1.50
N ALA A 229 -15.16 22.10 0.96
CA ALA A 229 -14.44 22.10 -0.32
C ALA A 229 -15.39 22.18 -1.54
N GLY A 230 -16.71 22.08 -1.34
CA GLY A 230 -17.72 22.17 -2.40
C GLY A 230 -18.03 20.85 -3.09
N TYR A 231 -17.67 19.72 -2.49
CA TYR A 231 -17.95 18.38 -3.01
C TYR A 231 -19.09 17.68 -2.25
N THR A 232 -19.71 16.72 -2.92
CA THR A 232 -20.82 15.92 -2.35
C THR A 232 -20.26 14.60 -1.82
N LEU A 233 -20.39 14.39 -0.50
CA LEU A 233 -20.02 13.14 0.14
C LEU A 233 -20.87 11.97 -0.40
N GLY A 234 -20.23 10.86 -0.73
CA GLY A 234 -20.87 9.67 -1.30
C GLY A 234 -21.07 9.70 -2.81
N LYS A 235 -21.01 10.88 -3.44
CA LYS A 235 -21.11 11.04 -4.90
C LYS A 235 -19.78 11.41 -5.54
N ASP A 236 -19.17 12.48 -5.06
CA ASP A 236 -17.89 12.98 -5.58
C ASP A 236 -16.73 12.36 -4.81
N ILE A 237 -16.83 12.36 -3.49
CA ILE A 237 -15.86 11.82 -2.53
C ILE A 237 -16.53 10.74 -1.68
N ALA A 238 -15.95 9.56 -1.65
CA ALA A 238 -16.28 8.50 -0.69
C ALA A 238 -15.22 8.41 0.41
N LEU A 239 -15.48 7.64 1.45
CA LEU A 239 -14.57 7.45 2.59
C LEU A 239 -14.06 6.02 2.64
N ALA A 240 -12.88 5.85 3.25
CA ALA A 240 -12.34 4.54 3.57
C ALA A 240 -11.56 4.57 4.89
N LEU A 241 -11.42 3.41 5.49
CA LEU A 241 -10.72 3.22 6.76
C LEU A 241 -9.63 2.17 6.62
N ASP A 242 -8.54 2.38 7.35
CA ASP A 242 -7.62 1.34 7.77
C ASP A 242 -7.63 1.32 9.31
N VAL A 243 -8.08 0.20 9.84
CA VAL A 243 -8.29 0.07 11.29
C VAL A 243 -7.04 -0.46 11.99
N ALA A 244 -6.27 -1.33 11.32
CA ALA A 244 -5.12 -2.03 11.85
C ALA A 244 -5.43 -2.71 13.20
N ALA A 245 -6.53 -3.48 13.26
CA ALA A 245 -7.11 -3.97 14.50
C ALA A 245 -6.20 -4.93 15.29
N SER A 246 -5.20 -5.54 14.64
CA SER A 246 -4.18 -6.35 15.32
C SER A 246 -3.39 -5.56 16.37
N GLU A 247 -3.24 -4.24 16.21
CA GLU A 247 -2.52 -3.37 17.14
C GLU A 247 -3.21 -3.23 18.52
N PHE A 248 -4.52 -3.46 18.60
CA PHE A 248 -5.29 -3.38 19.85
C PHE A 248 -6.07 -4.67 20.16
N ALA A 249 -5.75 -5.77 19.47
CA ALA A 249 -6.29 -7.11 19.76
C ALA A 249 -5.44 -7.84 20.78
N GLU A 250 -6.08 -8.48 21.76
CA GLU A 250 -5.42 -9.32 22.76
C GLU A 250 -6.36 -10.44 23.20
N GLY A 251 -5.89 -11.70 23.11
CA GLY A 251 -6.60 -12.85 23.63
C GLY A 251 -8.01 -13.08 23.04
N GLY A 252 -8.25 -12.65 21.79
CA GLY A 252 -9.53 -12.78 21.10
C GLY A 252 -10.55 -11.67 21.41
N SER A 253 -10.09 -10.58 22.04
CA SER A 253 -10.87 -9.37 22.29
C SER A 253 -10.12 -8.13 21.82
N TYR A 254 -10.82 -7.03 21.65
CA TYR A 254 -10.35 -5.77 21.10
C TYR A 254 -10.51 -4.64 22.11
N THR A 255 -9.42 -3.95 22.49
CA THR A 255 -9.49 -2.74 23.30
C THR A 255 -9.73 -1.54 22.41
N PHE A 256 -10.98 -1.12 22.26
CA PHE A 256 -11.39 -0.11 21.30
C PHE A 256 -12.25 0.98 21.94
N GLU A 257 -11.88 2.25 21.77
CA GLU A 257 -12.49 3.42 22.42
C GLU A 257 -12.57 3.26 23.97
N GLY A 258 -11.52 2.64 24.54
CA GLY A 258 -11.40 2.41 25.98
C GLY A 258 -12.25 1.28 26.53
N GLU A 259 -12.93 0.51 25.68
CA GLU A 259 -13.78 -0.62 26.05
C GLU A 259 -13.24 -1.93 25.48
N GLN A 260 -13.50 -3.04 26.19
CA GLN A 260 -13.25 -4.39 25.66
C GLN A 260 -14.42 -4.83 24.79
N ARG A 261 -14.12 -5.22 23.55
CA ARG A 261 -15.13 -5.66 22.58
C ARG A 261 -14.81 -7.05 22.03
N THR A 262 -15.86 -7.81 21.72
CA THR A 262 -15.75 -9.05 20.95
C THR A 262 -15.74 -8.75 19.45
N ALA A 263 -15.39 -9.74 18.60
CA ALA A 263 -15.49 -9.62 17.15
C ALA A 263 -16.90 -9.23 16.70
N GLU A 264 -17.96 -9.81 17.29
CA GLU A 264 -19.34 -9.49 16.95
C GLU A 264 -19.69 -8.02 17.28
N GLN A 265 -19.15 -7.49 18.37
CA GLN A 265 -19.34 -6.08 18.74
C GLN A 265 -18.58 -5.14 17.80
N MET A 266 -17.40 -5.54 17.32
CA MET A 266 -16.67 -4.81 16.27
C MET A 266 -17.44 -4.82 14.95
N VAL A 267 -17.99 -5.98 14.52
CA VAL A 267 -18.84 -6.07 13.34
C VAL A 267 -20.06 -5.17 13.43
N ALA A 268 -20.72 -5.11 14.61
CA ALA A 268 -21.86 -4.22 14.85
C ALA A 268 -21.43 -2.75 14.72
N TYR A 269 -20.30 -2.35 15.29
CA TYR A 269 -19.76 -1.00 15.19
C TYR A 269 -19.51 -0.58 13.74
N TYR A 270 -18.84 -1.43 12.94
CA TYR A 270 -18.59 -1.12 11.53
C TYR A 270 -19.89 -1.11 10.71
N THR A 271 -20.89 -1.92 11.08
CA THR A 271 -22.21 -1.86 10.44
C THR A 271 -22.87 -0.49 10.64
N GLU A 272 -22.80 0.06 11.86
CA GLU A 272 -23.28 1.41 12.13
C GLU A 272 -22.52 2.49 11.33
N LEU A 273 -21.21 2.33 11.17
CA LEU A 273 -20.43 3.28 10.35
C LEU A 273 -20.79 3.20 8.87
N VAL A 274 -20.96 1.99 8.32
CA VAL A 274 -21.39 1.79 6.92
C VAL A 274 -22.80 2.29 6.68
N ASP A 275 -23.69 2.25 7.68
CA ASP A 275 -25.02 2.81 7.60
C ASP A 275 -25.04 4.35 7.66
N ALA A 276 -24.08 4.95 8.37
CA ALA A 276 -24.01 6.39 8.59
C ALA A 276 -23.16 7.16 7.56
N TYR A 277 -22.14 6.52 7.00
CA TYR A 277 -21.15 7.15 6.11
C TYR A 277 -20.99 6.37 4.80
N PRO A 278 -20.69 7.05 3.68
CA PRO A 278 -20.45 6.39 2.40
C PRO A 278 -19.04 5.74 2.36
N LEU A 279 -18.85 4.69 3.16
CA LEU A 279 -17.63 3.91 3.22
C LEU A 279 -17.55 2.97 2.02
N VAL A 280 -16.48 3.06 1.24
CA VAL A 280 -16.18 2.17 0.12
C VAL A 280 -15.29 1.00 0.51
N SER A 281 -14.48 1.17 1.57
CA SER A 281 -13.46 0.20 1.98
C SER A 281 -13.18 0.28 3.48
N ILE A 282 -13.00 -0.89 4.10
CA ILE A 282 -12.47 -1.05 5.47
C ILE A 282 -11.34 -2.07 5.40
N GLU A 283 -10.14 -1.63 5.80
CA GLU A 283 -8.94 -2.43 5.85
C GLU A 283 -8.69 -2.89 7.29
N ASP A 284 -8.29 -4.14 7.44
CA ASP A 284 -7.94 -4.82 8.69
C ASP A 284 -8.87 -4.49 9.88
N PRO A 285 -10.19 -4.72 9.71
CA PRO A 285 -11.17 -4.42 10.76
C PRO A 285 -11.06 -5.34 11.98
N LEU A 286 -10.36 -6.48 11.87
CA LEU A 286 -10.17 -7.49 12.89
C LEU A 286 -8.73 -8.00 12.87
N ASP A 287 -8.33 -8.71 13.93
CA ASP A 287 -7.01 -9.33 14.08
C ASP A 287 -6.67 -10.27 12.92
N GLU A 288 -5.39 -10.33 12.53
CA GLU A 288 -4.87 -11.10 11.39
C GLU A 288 -5.05 -12.62 11.52
N GLU A 289 -5.34 -13.13 12.72
CA GLU A 289 -5.63 -14.54 12.99
C GLU A 289 -7.09 -14.81 13.43
N ASP A 290 -7.93 -13.77 13.53
CA ASP A 290 -9.37 -13.93 13.82
C ASP A 290 -10.18 -14.32 12.58
N TRP A 291 -9.84 -15.45 11.96
CA TRP A 291 -10.50 -15.93 10.73
C TRP A 291 -12.00 -16.09 10.85
N GLU A 292 -12.51 -16.50 12.02
CA GLU A 292 -13.95 -16.63 12.27
C GLU A 292 -14.64 -15.27 12.31
N GLY A 293 -14.02 -14.29 12.96
CA GLY A 293 -14.48 -12.90 12.94
C GLY A 293 -14.49 -12.33 11.52
N TRP A 294 -13.44 -12.55 10.74
CA TRP A 294 -13.35 -12.10 9.35
C TRP A 294 -14.44 -12.71 8.46
N LYS A 295 -14.76 -14.01 8.63
CA LYS A 295 -15.88 -14.65 7.92
C LYS A 295 -17.21 -14.02 8.29
N ALA A 296 -17.45 -13.80 9.59
CA ALA A 296 -18.68 -13.14 10.08
C ALA A 296 -18.78 -11.70 9.54
N MET A 297 -17.69 -10.93 9.57
CA MET A 297 -17.61 -9.57 9.03
C MET A 297 -17.93 -9.54 7.54
N THR A 298 -17.29 -10.44 6.76
CA THR A 298 -17.49 -10.54 5.31
C THR A 298 -18.93 -10.94 4.97
N ALA A 299 -19.52 -11.87 5.73
CA ALA A 299 -20.91 -12.25 5.56
C ALA A 299 -21.89 -11.10 5.86
N ALA A 300 -21.58 -10.25 6.84
CA ALA A 300 -22.43 -9.13 7.24
C ALA A 300 -22.36 -7.93 6.28
N LEU A 301 -21.17 -7.58 5.81
CA LEU A 301 -20.90 -6.32 5.11
C LEU A 301 -20.27 -6.47 3.72
N GLY A 302 -19.78 -7.66 3.35
CA GLY A 302 -18.99 -7.87 2.13
C GLY A 302 -19.71 -7.57 0.81
N ASP A 303 -21.04 -7.53 0.81
CA ASP A 303 -21.86 -7.12 -0.36
C ASP A 303 -22.07 -5.60 -0.47
N ARG A 304 -21.64 -4.86 0.55
CA ARG A 304 -21.86 -3.41 0.69
C ARG A 304 -20.60 -2.59 0.63
N VAL A 305 -19.50 -3.14 1.18
CA VAL A 305 -18.21 -2.46 1.33
C VAL A 305 -17.06 -3.43 1.02
N GLN A 306 -15.95 -2.90 0.56
CA GLN A 306 -14.73 -3.63 0.36
C GLN A 306 -14.08 -3.95 1.71
N MET A 307 -13.75 -5.24 1.95
CA MET A 307 -13.03 -5.74 3.11
C MET A 307 -11.62 -6.09 2.70
N VAL A 308 -10.66 -5.24 3.03
CA VAL A 308 -9.26 -5.37 2.61
C VAL A 308 -8.48 -6.11 3.69
N GLY A 309 -7.80 -7.18 3.31
CA GLY A 309 -6.79 -7.80 4.17
C GLY A 309 -5.40 -7.26 3.83
N ASP A 310 -4.79 -6.57 4.80
CA ASP A 310 -3.38 -6.20 4.83
C ASP A 310 -2.61 -7.26 5.63
N ASP A 311 -2.62 -7.20 6.95
CA ASP A 311 -1.95 -8.18 7.81
C ASP A 311 -2.57 -9.59 7.68
N LEU A 312 -3.87 -9.67 7.38
CA LEU A 312 -4.54 -10.95 7.11
C LEU A 312 -3.87 -11.73 5.97
N PHE A 313 -3.48 -11.06 4.89
CA PHE A 313 -2.96 -11.71 3.68
C PHE A 313 -1.48 -11.50 3.43
N VAL A 314 -0.88 -10.41 3.93
CA VAL A 314 0.53 -10.00 3.78
C VAL A 314 1.05 -10.15 2.35
N THR A 315 0.20 -9.85 1.36
CA THR A 315 0.50 -10.04 -0.09
C THR A 315 0.90 -11.49 -0.44
N ASN A 316 0.60 -12.46 0.42
CA ASN A 316 1.01 -13.86 0.28
C ASN A 316 -0.09 -14.68 -0.43
N PRO A 317 0.20 -15.30 -1.61
CA PRO A 317 -0.78 -16.11 -2.33
C PRO A 317 -1.39 -17.26 -1.52
N THR A 318 -0.62 -17.86 -0.61
CA THR A 318 -1.11 -18.97 0.23
C THR A 318 -2.15 -18.49 1.25
N ARG A 319 -1.89 -17.37 1.93
CA ARG A 319 -2.86 -16.79 2.86
C ARG A 319 -4.09 -16.23 2.14
N LEU A 320 -3.88 -15.61 0.97
CA LEU A 320 -4.99 -15.14 0.12
C LEU A 320 -5.87 -16.31 -0.35
N GLN A 321 -5.27 -17.44 -0.77
CA GLN A 321 -6.01 -18.64 -1.15
C GLN A 321 -6.90 -19.14 0.01
N ARG A 322 -6.38 -19.16 1.23
CA ARG A 322 -7.17 -19.46 2.43
C ARG A 322 -8.34 -18.49 2.59
N GLY A 323 -8.11 -17.18 2.44
CA GLY A 323 -9.17 -16.16 2.51
C GLY A 323 -10.28 -16.39 1.49
N VAL A 324 -9.91 -16.75 0.26
CA VAL A 324 -10.87 -17.11 -0.80
C VAL A 324 -11.72 -18.34 -0.39
N GLU A 325 -11.07 -19.39 0.08
CA GLU A 325 -11.73 -20.65 0.46
C GLU A 325 -12.65 -20.47 1.67
N GLU A 326 -12.19 -19.73 2.67
CA GLU A 326 -12.95 -19.47 3.89
C GLU A 326 -13.93 -18.30 3.78
N LYS A 327 -13.91 -17.55 2.65
CA LYS A 327 -14.71 -16.33 2.45
C LYS A 327 -14.42 -15.24 3.48
N ALA A 328 -13.14 -15.07 3.80
CA ALA A 328 -12.63 -14.04 4.69
C ALA A 328 -12.03 -12.90 3.86
N GLY A 329 -12.60 -11.71 3.95
CA GLY A 329 -12.24 -10.57 3.10
C GLY A 329 -12.79 -10.68 1.67
N ASN A 330 -12.56 -9.63 0.88
CA ASN A 330 -12.93 -9.58 -0.54
C ASN A 330 -12.02 -8.64 -1.36
N ALA A 331 -10.93 -8.18 -0.75
CA ALA A 331 -9.88 -7.40 -1.40
C ALA A 331 -8.53 -7.65 -0.74
N LEU A 332 -7.47 -7.53 -1.54
CA LEU A 332 -6.08 -7.68 -1.16
C LEU A 332 -5.40 -6.30 -1.12
N LEU A 333 -4.74 -5.98 -0.01
CA LEU A 333 -3.73 -4.92 -0.02
C LEU A 333 -2.43 -5.49 -0.60
N VAL A 334 -1.81 -4.76 -1.53
CA VAL A 334 -0.60 -5.21 -2.22
C VAL A 334 0.58 -4.36 -1.77
N LYS A 335 1.42 -4.91 -0.91
CA LYS A 335 2.68 -4.33 -0.45
C LYS A 335 3.82 -5.22 -0.92
N VAL A 336 4.55 -4.79 -1.94
CA VAL A 336 5.58 -5.62 -2.60
C VAL A 336 6.64 -6.15 -1.63
N ASN A 337 6.94 -5.40 -0.58
CA ASN A 337 7.97 -5.80 0.41
C ASN A 337 7.46 -6.83 1.43
N GLN A 338 6.13 -7.01 1.59
CA GLN A 338 5.58 -8.04 2.48
C GLN A 338 5.86 -9.46 1.98
N ILE A 339 6.01 -9.62 0.67
CA ILE A 339 6.33 -10.91 0.04
C ILE A 339 7.76 -10.95 -0.51
N GLY A 340 8.32 -9.81 -0.94
CA GLY A 340 9.74 -9.64 -1.22
C GLY A 340 10.19 -9.93 -2.64
N SER A 341 9.27 -10.15 -3.62
CA SER A 341 9.61 -10.15 -5.05
C SER A 341 8.45 -9.62 -5.89
N LEU A 342 8.77 -9.04 -7.05
CA LEU A 342 7.77 -8.57 -8.01
C LEU A 342 6.91 -9.73 -8.53
N THR A 343 7.52 -10.86 -8.83
CA THR A 343 6.82 -12.05 -9.34
C THR A 343 5.75 -12.53 -8.37
N GLU A 344 6.07 -12.70 -7.09
CA GLU A 344 5.12 -13.17 -6.08
C GLU A 344 4.00 -12.14 -5.83
N ALA A 345 4.33 -10.85 -5.82
CA ALA A 345 3.33 -9.80 -5.70
C ALA A 345 2.34 -9.79 -6.88
N LEU A 346 2.82 -9.96 -8.12
CA LEU A 346 1.97 -10.09 -9.30
C LEU A 346 1.14 -11.39 -9.28
N ASP A 347 1.69 -12.49 -8.76
CA ASP A 347 0.95 -13.76 -8.58
C ASP A 347 -0.19 -13.60 -7.57
N ALA A 348 0.02 -12.85 -6.48
CA ALA A 348 -1.04 -12.52 -5.52
C ALA A 348 -2.16 -11.68 -6.16
N VAL A 349 -1.82 -10.65 -6.95
CA VAL A 349 -2.80 -9.83 -7.70
C VAL A 349 -3.57 -10.69 -8.70
N ALA A 350 -2.89 -11.56 -9.44
CA ALA A 350 -3.52 -12.46 -10.40
C ALA A 350 -4.47 -13.46 -9.72
N LEU A 351 -4.10 -13.96 -8.54
CA LEU A 351 -4.95 -14.83 -7.73
C LEU A 351 -6.20 -14.08 -7.25
N ALA A 352 -6.03 -12.88 -6.68
CA ALA A 352 -7.13 -12.01 -6.25
C ALA A 352 -8.14 -11.79 -7.39
N THR A 353 -7.65 -11.35 -8.54
CA THR A 353 -8.48 -11.08 -9.74
C THR A 353 -9.27 -12.31 -10.18
N ARG A 354 -8.64 -13.49 -10.24
CA ARG A 354 -9.31 -14.74 -10.64
C ARG A 354 -10.47 -15.15 -9.73
N HIS A 355 -10.42 -14.74 -8.47
CA HIS A 355 -11.44 -15.07 -7.47
C HIS A 355 -12.39 -13.90 -7.16
N GLY A 356 -12.36 -12.81 -7.96
CA GLY A 356 -13.25 -11.66 -7.79
C GLY A 356 -12.94 -10.78 -6.58
N PHE A 357 -11.72 -10.89 -6.03
CA PHE A 357 -11.18 -9.94 -5.07
C PHE A 357 -10.66 -8.71 -5.80
N SER A 358 -10.89 -7.55 -5.24
CA SER A 358 -10.19 -6.33 -5.66
C SER A 358 -8.75 -6.35 -5.17
N SER A 359 -7.88 -5.53 -5.79
CA SER A 359 -6.53 -5.29 -5.29
C SER A 359 -6.31 -3.79 -5.13
N MET A 360 -5.64 -3.39 -4.05
CA MET A 360 -5.26 -2.01 -3.78
C MET A 360 -3.74 -1.94 -3.64
N MET A 361 -3.06 -1.29 -4.59
CA MET A 361 -1.61 -1.10 -4.52
C MET A 361 -1.28 -0.14 -3.40
N SER A 362 -0.30 -0.47 -2.55
CA SER A 362 -0.04 0.27 -1.32
C SER A 362 1.43 0.60 -1.12
N HIS A 363 1.66 1.78 -0.52
CA HIS A 363 2.92 2.21 0.09
C HIS A 363 3.15 1.52 1.45
N ARG A 364 4.23 1.92 2.13
CA ARG A 364 4.47 1.63 3.55
C ARG A 364 4.61 2.95 4.33
N SER A 365 4.59 2.86 5.67
CA SER A 365 4.84 4.03 6.55
C SER A 365 6.24 4.62 6.36
N GLY A 366 7.26 3.81 6.19
CA GLY A 366 8.62 4.22 5.77
C GLY A 366 8.78 4.12 4.27
N GLU A 367 8.73 5.24 3.58
CA GLU A 367 8.83 5.34 2.12
C GLU A 367 10.09 6.05 1.67
N THR A 368 10.38 5.94 0.38
CA THR A 368 11.41 6.66 -0.34
C THR A 368 10.78 7.42 -1.51
N GLU A 369 11.58 8.10 -2.34
CA GLU A 369 11.11 8.74 -3.57
C GLU A 369 10.80 7.75 -4.70
N ASP A 370 11.02 6.44 -4.49
CA ASP A 370 10.72 5.41 -5.48
C ASP A 370 9.23 5.40 -5.85
N VAL A 371 8.94 5.33 -7.15
CA VAL A 371 7.59 5.44 -7.70
C VAL A 371 7.06 4.14 -8.32
N THR A 372 7.74 3.03 -8.08
CA THR A 372 7.40 1.72 -8.66
C THR A 372 5.94 1.35 -8.45
N ILE A 373 5.38 1.58 -7.26
CA ILE A 373 3.98 1.23 -6.97
C ILE A 373 2.96 2.01 -7.82
N ALA A 374 3.28 3.22 -8.27
CA ALA A 374 2.45 3.97 -9.19
C ALA A 374 2.38 3.27 -10.55
N HIS A 375 3.51 2.81 -11.07
CA HIS A 375 3.56 2.00 -12.29
C HIS A 375 2.84 0.66 -12.13
N LEU A 376 3.03 -0.04 -10.99
CA LEU A 376 2.40 -1.33 -10.74
C LEU A 376 0.87 -1.21 -10.62
N ALA A 377 0.34 -0.13 -10.06
CA ALA A 377 -1.09 0.11 -10.00
C ALA A 377 -1.72 0.18 -11.40
N VAL A 378 -1.04 0.87 -12.34
CA VAL A 378 -1.50 0.95 -13.74
C VAL A 378 -1.21 -0.34 -14.50
N ALA A 379 -0.05 -0.97 -14.29
CA ALA A 379 0.33 -2.23 -14.92
C ALA A 379 -0.69 -3.35 -14.66
N THR A 380 -1.20 -3.42 -13.44
CA THR A 380 -2.16 -4.45 -13.04
C THR A 380 -3.62 -4.07 -13.32
N ASN A 381 -3.89 -2.82 -13.72
CA ASN A 381 -5.23 -2.24 -13.80
C ASN A 381 -6.07 -2.48 -12.52
N CYS A 382 -5.44 -2.49 -11.35
CA CYS A 382 -6.12 -2.80 -10.09
C CYS A 382 -7.16 -1.74 -9.69
N GLY A 383 -7.06 -0.54 -10.24
CA GLY A 383 -8.03 0.53 -10.08
C GLY A 383 -7.97 1.28 -8.74
N GLN A 384 -7.07 0.91 -7.83
CA GLN A 384 -6.94 1.52 -6.51
C GLN A 384 -5.48 1.66 -6.10
N ILE A 385 -5.13 2.78 -5.45
CA ILE A 385 -3.81 3.00 -4.84
C ILE A 385 -3.95 3.70 -3.49
N LYS A 386 -3.26 3.19 -2.47
CA LYS A 386 -3.13 3.77 -1.14
C LYS A 386 -1.69 4.24 -0.98
N THR A 387 -1.45 5.56 -0.98
CA THR A 387 -0.09 6.10 -0.92
C THR A 387 0.01 7.39 -0.08
N GLY A 388 -0.80 7.47 0.99
CA GLY A 388 -0.76 8.54 1.98
C GLY A 388 -1.53 9.80 1.58
N ALA A 389 -1.33 10.88 2.33
CA ALA A 389 -1.92 12.19 2.05
C ALA A 389 -1.28 12.86 0.83
N PRO A 390 -1.94 13.89 0.23
CA PRO A 390 -1.32 14.73 -0.80
C PRO A 390 -0.33 15.74 -0.18
N ALA A 391 0.54 15.24 0.70
CA ALA A 391 1.57 15.97 1.43
C ALA A 391 2.74 15.02 1.72
N ARG A 392 3.94 15.57 1.95
CA ARG A 392 5.25 14.90 2.07
C ARG A 392 5.74 14.35 0.72
N SER A 393 7.01 14.62 0.42
CA SER A 393 7.59 14.40 -0.93
C SER A 393 7.50 12.95 -1.39
N GLU A 394 7.75 12.01 -0.49
CA GLU A 394 7.74 10.58 -0.78
C GLU A 394 6.33 10.03 -1.11
N ARG A 395 5.27 10.68 -0.62
CA ARG A 395 3.87 10.37 -0.99
C ARG A 395 3.50 11.04 -2.30
N VAL A 396 3.76 12.34 -2.40
CA VAL A 396 3.45 13.16 -3.57
C VAL A 396 4.20 12.69 -4.82
N ALA A 397 5.39 12.09 -4.68
CA ALA A 397 6.14 11.50 -5.80
C ALA A 397 5.29 10.48 -6.58
N LYS A 398 4.56 9.59 -5.90
CA LYS A 398 3.69 8.57 -6.51
C LYS A 398 2.51 9.22 -7.23
N TYR A 399 1.88 10.24 -6.64
CA TYR A 399 0.79 10.99 -7.27
C TYR A 399 1.28 11.73 -8.52
N ASN A 400 2.43 12.38 -8.44
CA ASN A 400 3.03 13.08 -9.57
C ASN A 400 3.40 12.10 -10.70
N GLU A 401 3.83 10.88 -10.36
CA GLU A 401 4.10 9.86 -11.37
C GLU A 401 2.83 9.40 -12.07
N LEU A 402 1.74 9.21 -11.34
CA LEU A 402 0.44 8.87 -11.95
C LEU A 402 -0.08 9.98 -12.89
N LEU A 403 0.20 11.26 -12.59
CA LEU A 403 -0.09 12.36 -13.53
C LEU A 403 0.71 12.23 -14.83
N ARG A 404 2.01 11.87 -14.75
CA ARG A 404 2.85 11.63 -15.94
C ARG A 404 2.36 10.43 -16.75
N ILE A 405 1.98 9.36 -16.06
CA ILE A 405 1.41 8.16 -16.70
C ILE A 405 0.08 8.49 -17.39
N GLU A 406 -0.81 9.28 -16.75
CA GLU A 406 -2.06 9.75 -17.36
C GLU A 406 -1.78 10.56 -18.63
N GLU A 407 -0.81 11.48 -18.58
CA GLU A 407 -0.41 12.29 -19.73
C GLU A 407 0.21 11.45 -20.86
N GLU A 408 1.01 10.42 -20.55
CA GLU A 408 1.59 9.49 -21.52
C GLU A 408 0.53 8.60 -22.18
N LEU A 409 -0.51 8.20 -21.45
CA LEU A 409 -1.63 7.43 -21.95
C LEU A 409 -2.58 8.26 -22.81
N ASP A 410 -2.65 9.57 -22.58
CA ASP A 410 -3.50 10.53 -23.31
C ASP A 410 -4.97 10.05 -23.40
N ASP A 411 -5.57 10.03 -24.58
CA ASP A 411 -6.96 9.60 -24.79
C ASP A 411 -7.22 8.11 -24.42
N ALA A 412 -6.17 7.30 -24.25
CA ALA A 412 -6.29 5.92 -23.79
C ALA A 412 -6.42 5.78 -22.27
N ALA A 413 -6.13 6.84 -21.50
CA ALA A 413 -6.24 6.82 -20.07
C ALA A 413 -7.69 6.66 -19.60
N VAL A 414 -7.94 5.71 -18.70
CA VAL A 414 -9.25 5.49 -18.08
C VAL A 414 -9.11 5.63 -16.57
N TYR A 415 -9.76 6.63 -16.00
CA TYR A 415 -9.82 6.74 -14.54
C TYR A 415 -10.84 5.75 -13.99
N ALA A 416 -10.43 4.92 -13.02
CA ALA A 416 -11.28 3.85 -12.50
C ALA A 416 -12.56 4.35 -11.82
N GLY A 417 -12.48 5.48 -11.09
CA GLY A 417 -13.63 6.10 -10.45
C GLY A 417 -14.43 5.13 -9.58
N ALA A 418 -15.75 5.29 -9.55
CA ALA A 418 -16.63 4.43 -8.76
C ALA A 418 -16.60 2.94 -9.20
N ALA A 419 -16.17 2.64 -10.43
CA ALA A 419 -16.05 1.26 -10.90
C ALA A 419 -14.96 0.46 -10.17
N ALA A 420 -14.00 1.14 -9.53
CA ALA A 420 -13.01 0.50 -8.65
C ALA A 420 -13.63 -0.18 -7.41
N PHE A 421 -14.85 0.22 -7.04
CA PHE A 421 -15.55 -0.27 -5.84
C PHE A 421 -16.90 -0.92 -6.23
N PRO A 422 -16.91 -2.12 -6.81
CA PRO A 422 -18.14 -2.71 -7.38
C PRO A 422 -19.23 -3.02 -6.35
N ARG A 423 -18.90 -3.04 -5.06
CA ARG A 423 -19.83 -3.27 -3.95
C ARG A 423 -20.48 -1.98 -3.44
N PHE A 424 -19.86 -0.84 -3.70
CA PHE A 424 -20.37 0.46 -3.28
C PHE A 424 -21.51 0.92 -4.22
N LYS A 425 -22.70 1.08 -3.69
CA LYS A 425 -23.90 1.46 -4.46
C LYS A 425 -24.17 2.97 -4.51
N GLY A 426 -23.22 3.77 -4.03
CA GLY A 426 -23.40 5.20 -3.83
C GLY A 426 -24.28 5.50 -2.60
N GLY A 427 -24.09 6.66 -1.97
CA GLY A 427 -25.05 7.17 -1.00
C GLY A 427 -26.35 7.49 -1.75
N ALA A 428 -27.45 6.87 -1.35
CA ALA A 428 -28.77 7.09 -1.92
C ALA A 428 -29.28 8.52 -1.62
#